data_82e02e673ee730a9fd4461c4186f1eca
#
_entry.id   82e02e673ee730a9fd4461c4186f1eca
#
_cell.length_a   1.000
_cell.length_b   1.000
_cell.length_c   1.000
_cell.angle_alpha   90.00
_cell.angle_beta   90.00
_cell.angle_gamma   90.00
#
_symmetry.space_group_name_H-M   'P 1'
#
loop_
_entity.id
_entity.type
_entity.pdbx_description
1 polymer ?
#
loop_
_entity_poly.entity_id
_entity_poly.type
_entity_poly.pdbx_seq_one_letter_code
_entity_poly.pdbx_strand_id
1 'polypeptide(L)'
;APIETYCQINRPGNVDECFAQYGLKDVPASTQFATTNGERLFLIFTNNIYVLIFTLVFSLIFGAGVIFILVWNASVIAAAIAIFTKAELSALPLALMRYFIHGIPEIAAYFVAALAGGIISIAVIRRDLESEKFWEILHDSLNLIIIAVVVLFLAAFMEVFLTPLFFN
;
A
#
# COMPACT_ATOMS: atom_id res chain seq x y z
N ALA A 1 -2.71 -5.20 -15.67
CA ALA A 1 -1.25 -4.96 -15.66
C ALA A 1 -0.92 -3.66 -14.92
N PRO A 2 0.33 -3.49 -14.38
CA PRO A 2 0.68 -2.32 -13.54
C PRO A 2 0.49 -0.97 -14.25
N ILE A 3 0.67 -0.91 -15.56
CA ILE A 3 0.51 0.32 -16.36
C ILE A 3 -0.97 0.72 -16.50
N GLU A 4 -1.87 -0.25 -16.65
CA GLU A 4 -3.32 0.01 -16.70
C GLU A 4 -3.79 0.64 -15.40
N THR A 5 -3.42 0.03 -14.26
CA THR A 5 -3.74 0.54 -12.93
C THR A 5 -3.15 1.94 -12.72
N TYR A 6 -1.92 2.16 -13.17
CA TYR A 6 -1.25 3.48 -13.10
C TYR A 6 -2.04 4.56 -13.87
N CYS A 7 -2.41 4.30 -15.13
CA CYS A 7 -3.16 5.26 -15.96
C CYS A 7 -4.52 5.58 -15.34
N GLN A 8 -5.21 4.58 -14.85
CA GLN A 8 -6.54 4.71 -14.24
C GLN A 8 -6.53 5.55 -12.95
N ILE A 9 -5.52 5.36 -12.10
CA ILE A 9 -5.41 6.06 -10.81
C ILE A 9 -4.87 7.49 -10.99
N ASN A 10 -3.85 7.69 -11.83
CA ASN A 10 -3.13 8.96 -11.88
C ASN A 10 -3.60 9.91 -12.99
N ARG A 11 -4.32 9.44 -14.02
CA ARG A 11 -4.87 10.27 -15.10
C ARG A 11 -6.31 9.90 -15.46
N PRO A 12 -7.26 9.99 -14.53
CA PRO A 12 -8.65 9.57 -14.75
C PRO A 12 -9.37 10.36 -15.85
N GLY A 13 -8.91 11.58 -16.18
CA GLY A 13 -9.49 12.40 -17.26
C GLY A 13 -8.94 12.10 -18.67
N ASN A 14 -7.78 11.43 -18.79
CA ASN A 14 -7.08 11.18 -20.06
C ASN A 14 -6.52 9.75 -20.11
N VAL A 15 -7.33 8.78 -19.69
CA VAL A 15 -6.92 7.37 -19.58
C VAL A 15 -6.53 6.79 -20.93
N ASP A 16 -7.29 7.13 -22.00
CA ASP A 16 -7.03 6.65 -23.35
C ASP A 16 -5.71 7.19 -23.93
N GLU A 17 -5.39 8.45 -23.64
CA GLU A 17 -4.13 9.06 -24.05
C GLU A 17 -2.95 8.45 -23.29
N CYS A 18 -3.13 8.17 -21.99
CA CYS A 18 -2.15 7.46 -21.17
C CYS A 18 -1.91 6.04 -21.70
N PHE A 19 -2.97 5.31 -22.07
CA PHE A 19 -2.85 3.97 -22.67
C PHE A 19 -2.13 4.02 -24.03
N ALA A 20 -2.46 5.00 -24.87
CA ALA A 20 -1.82 5.19 -26.17
C ALA A 20 -0.31 5.49 -26.01
N GLN A 21 0.07 6.29 -25.01
CA GLN A 21 1.46 6.63 -24.70
C GLN A 21 2.30 5.40 -24.32
N TYR A 22 1.69 4.40 -23.67
CA TYR A 22 2.36 3.16 -23.25
C TYR A 22 2.10 1.97 -24.20
N GLY A 23 1.49 2.20 -25.37
CA GLY A 23 1.28 1.20 -26.40
C GLY A 23 0.15 0.20 -26.09
N LEU A 24 -0.74 0.54 -25.17
CA LEU A 24 -1.91 -0.26 -24.82
C LEU A 24 -3.12 0.20 -25.67
N LYS A 25 -3.22 -0.27 -26.91
CA LYS A 25 -4.22 0.23 -27.87
C LYS A 25 -5.64 -0.39 -27.74
N ASP A 26 -5.79 -1.48 -27.00
CA ASP A 26 -7.04 -2.24 -26.96
C ASP A 26 -7.48 -2.64 -25.55
N VAL A 27 -7.52 -1.67 -24.61
CA VAL A 27 -8.14 -1.90 -23.30
C VAL A 27 -9.62 -1.53 -23.41
N PRO A 28 -10.56 -2.45 -23.17
CA PRO A 28 -11.99 -2.15 -23.30
C PRO A 28 -12.37 -1.02 -22.34
N ALA A 29 -13.19 -0.08 -22.84
CA ALA A 29 -13.72 1.09 -22.12
C ALA A 29 -14.57 0.73 -20.86
N SER A 30 -14.76 -0.56 -20.56
CA SER A 30 -15.48 -1.07 -19.41
C SER A 30 -14.74 -0.96 -18.07
N THR A 31 -13.48 -0.52 -18.07
CA THR A 31 -12.70 -0.24 -16.86
C THR A 31 -12.67 1.26 -16.53
N GLN A 32 -13.83 1.91 -16.54
CA GLN A 32 -13.99 3.24 -15.91
C GLN A 32 -13.91 3.09 -14.38
N PHE A 33 -12.67 3.07 -13.85
CA PHE A 33 -12.46 3.05 -12.41
C PHE A 33 -12.35 4.48 -11.87
N ALA A 34 -13.07 4.72 -10.77
CA ALA A 34 -12.96 5.86 -9.87
C ALA A 34 -13.02 7.24 -10.53
N THR A 35 -14.21 7.73 -10.79
CA THR A 35 -14.47 9.10 -11.26
C THR A 35 -14.45 10.13 -10.12
N THR A 36 -14.62 9.68 -8.87
CA THR A 36 -14.69 10.55 -7.69
C THR A 36 -13.51 10.31 -6.74
N ASN A 37 -13.13 11.34 -5.97
CA ASN A 37 -12.09 11.22 -4.95
C ASN A 37 -12.45 10.16 -3.89
N GLY A 38 -13.75 9.98 -3.59
CA GLY A 38 -14.22 8.96 -2.65
C GLY A 38 -13.97 7.54 -3.16
N GLU A 39 -14.24 7.28 -4.45
CA GLU A 39 -13.96 5.98 -5.07
C GLU A 39 -12.45 5.68 -5.11
N ARG A 40 -11.62 6.68 -5.43
CA ARG A 40 -10.16 6.56 -5.38
C ARG A 40 -9.66 6.21 -3.99
N LEU A 41 -10.15 6.93 -2.97
CA LEU A 41 -9.83 6.67 -1.57
C LEU A 41 -10.18 5.23 -1.19
N PHE A 42 -11.39 4.78 -1.54
CA PHE A 42 -11.85 3.43 -1.25
C PHE A 42 -10.98 2.36 -1.92
N LEU A 43 -10.64 2.54 -3.19
CA LEU A 43 -9.80 1.60 -3.93
C LEU A 43 -8.39 1.51 -3.36
N ILE A 44 -7.75 2.66 -3.10
CA ILE A 44 -6.40 2.72 -2.52
C ILE A 44 -6.38 2.10 -1.13
N PHE A 45 -7.32 2.50 -0.28
CA PHE A 45 -7.43 1.95 1.07
C PHE A 45 -7.67 0.43 1.06
N THR A 46 -8.59 -0.06 0.23
CA THR A 46 -8.88 -1.49 0.12
C THR A 46 -7.66 -2.28 -0.37
N ASN A 47 -6.93 -1.77 -1.37
CA ASN A 47 -5.70 -2.40 -1.83
C ASN A 47 -4.66 -2.51 -0.71
N ASN A 48 -4.47 -1.44 0.05
CA ASN A 48 -3.51 -1.40 1.15
C ASN A 48 -3.94 -2.31 2.33
N ILE A 49 -5.24 -2.45 2.58
CA ILE A 49 -5.77 -3.44 3.54
C ILE A 49 -5.45 -4.87 3.11
N TYR A 50 -5.57 -5.21 1.82
CA TYR A 50 -5.15 -6.54 1.34
C TYR A 50 -3.67 -6.79 1.58
N VAL A 51 -2.80 -5.82 1.31
CA VAL A 51 -1.37 -5.92 1.60
C VAL A 51 -1.12 -6.09 3.10
N LEU A 52 -1.83 -5.36 3.95
CA LEU A 52 -1.73 -5.47 5.40
C LEU A 52 -2.15 -6.87 5.89
N ILE A 53 -3.28 -7.39 5.42
CA ILE A 53 -3.75 -8.74 5.77
C ILE A 53 -2.71 -9.77 5.34
N PHE A 54 -2.19 -9.66 4.13
CA PHE A 54 -1.14 -10.55 3.62
C PHE A 54 0.10 -10.49 4.50
N THR A 55 0.54 -9.29 4.89
CA THR A 55 1.68 -9.05 5.79
C THR A 55 1.47 -9.73 7.14
N LEU A 56 0.28 -9.53 7.73
CA LEU A 56 -0.10 -10.12 9.02
C LEU A 56 -0.06 -11.66 8.96
N VAL A 57 -0.71 -12.24 7.95
CA VAL A 57 -0.78 -13.70 7.77
C VAL A 57 0.63 -14.29 7.56
N PHE A 58 1.43 -13.68 6.69
CA PHE A 58 2.80 -14.15 6.46
C PHE A 58 3.69 -14.02 7.69
N SER A 59 3.54 -12.93 8.45
CA SER A 59 4.27 -12.76 9.70
C SER A 59 3.86 -13.77 10.76
N LEU A 60 2.56 -14.11 10.80
CA LEU A 60 2.02 -15.11 11.72
C LEU A 60 2.54 -16.52 11.42
N ILE A 61 2.67 -16.89 10.15
CA ILE A 61 3.08 -18.23 9.72
C ILE A 61 4.61 -18.38 9.71
N PHE A 62 5.32 -17.40 9.19
CA PHE A 62 6.75 -17.48 8.87
C PHE A 62 7.64 -16.59 9.75
N GLY A 63 7.07 -15.75 10.60
CA GLY A 63 7.80 -14.80 11.45
C GLY A 63 8.56 -13.69 10.68
N ALA A 64 9.09 -14.00 9.50
CA ALA A 64 9.88 -13.11 8.64
C ALA A 64 9.15 -12.66 7.37
N GLY A 65 7.86 -12.91 7.25
CA GLY A 65 7.05 -12.58 6.08
C GLY A 65 7.06 -11.10 5.68
N VAL A 66 7.37 -10.23 6.66
CA VAL A 66 7.59 -8.80 6.46
C VAL A 66 8.59 -8.49 5.37
N ILE A 67 9.71 -9.20 5.31
CA ILE A 67 10.79 -8.93 4.36
C ILE A 67 10.27 -9.09 2.93
N PHE A 68 9.49 -10.14 2.67
CA PHE A 68 8.90 -10.38 1.36
C PHE A 68 7.97 -9.23 0.94
N ILE A 69 7.09 -8.80 1.84
CA ILE A 69 6.12 -7.72 1.56
C ILE A 69 6.84 -6.38 1.34
N LEU A 70 7.90 -6.10 2.12
CA LEU A 70 8.69 -4.89 1.95
C LEU A 70 9.41 -4.87 0.59
N VAL A 71 10.02 -5.98 0.19
CA VAL A 71 10.67 -6.11 -1.13
C VAL A 71 9.65 -5.96 -2.24
N TRP A 72 8.46 -6.56 -2.10
CA TRP A 72 7.37 -6.42 -3.07
C TRP A 72 6.92 -4.95 -3.20
N ASN A 73 6.63 -4.28 -2.09
CA ASN A 73 6.23 -2.86 -2.12
C ASN A 73 7.34 -1.95 -2.65
N ALA A 74 8.59 -2.18 -2.26
CA ALA A 74 9.73 -1.45 -2.80
C ALA A 74 9.85 -1.63 -4.32
N SER A 75 9.60 -2.82 -4.86
CA SER A 75 9.64 -3.07 -6.31
C SER A 75 8.50 -2.35 -7.05
N VAL A 76 7.31 -2.26 -6.47
CA VAL A 76 6.18 -1.49 -7.03
C VAL A 76 6.49 0.01 -7.05
N ILE A 77 7.05 0.55 -5.95
CA ILE A 77 7.47 1.96 -5.88
C ILE A 77 8.59 2.23 -6.90
N ALA A 78 9.58 1.36 -7.00
CA ALA A 78 10.67 1.49 -7.97
C ALA A 78 10.13 1.49 -9.42
N ALA A 79 9.19 0.61 -9.75
CA ALA A 79 8.55 0.57 -11.05
C ALA A 79 7.76 1.87 -11.34
N ALA A 80 7.01 2.38 -10.37
CA ALA A 80 6.27 3.63 -10.50
C ALA A 80 7.21 4.83 -10.72
N ILE A 81 8.31 4.92 -9.97
CA ILE A 81 9.32 5.96 -10.12
C ILE A 81 9.99 5.84 -11.50
N ALA A 82 10.35 4.64 -11.95
CA ALA A 82 10.96 4.40 -13.25
C ALA A 82 10.03 4.85 -14.41
N ILE A 83 8.74 4.60 -14.31
CA ILE A 83 7.73 5.07 -15.28
C ILE A 83 7.69 6.61 -15.30
N PHE A 84 7.71 7.24 -14.13
CA PHE A 84 7.64 8.70 -14.00
C PHE A 84 8.89 9.40 -14.54
N THR A 85 10.06 8.79 -14.35
CA THR A 85 11.36 9.36 -14.74
C THR A 85 11.83 8.94 -16.13
N LYS A 86 11.03 8.15 -16.86
CA LYS A 86 11.39 7.62 -18.19
C LYS A 86 11.67 8.73 -19.23
N ALA A 87 11.13 9.92 -19.03
CA ALA A 87 11.33 11.07 -19.93
C ALA A 87 12.50 11.97 -19.49
N GLU A 88 12.72 12.16 -18.19
CA GLU A 88 13.75 13.06 -17.65
C GLU A 88 14.21 12.65 -16.26
N LEU A 89 15.51 12.39 -16.09
CA LEU A 89 16.16 12.11 -14.79
C LEU A 89 16.04 13.31 -13.81
N SER A 90 15.86 14.52 -14.32
CA SER A 90 15.62 15.74 -13.54
C SER A 90 14.30 15.67 -12.73
N ALA A 91 13.33 14.89 -13.16
CA ALA A 91 12.06 14.69 -12.48
C ALA A 91 12.14 13.70 -11.29
N LEU A 92 13.28 13.00 -11.11
CA LEU A 92 13.46 11.98 -10.08
C LEU A 92 13.22 12.52 -8.64
N PRO A 93 13.75 13.68 -8.22
CA PRO A 93 13.52 14.17 -6.87
C PRO A 93 12.03 14.45 -6.58
N LEU A 94 11.33 15.01 -7.57
CA LEU A 94 9.91 15.31 -7.46
C LEU A 94 9.06 14.03 -7.38
N ALA A 95 9.39 13.04 -8.20
CA ALA A 95 8.75 11.73 -8.18
C ALA A 95 8.95 11.02 -6.82
N LEU A 96 10.18 11.04 -6.28
CA LEU A 96 10.47 10.49 -4.95
C LEU A 96 9.67 11.18 -3.85
N MET A 97 9.64 12.51 -3.84
CA MET A 97 8.86 13.26 -2.85
C MET A 97 7.36 12.93 -2.92
N ARG A 98 6.82 12.81 -4.12
CA ARG A 98 5.42 12.45 -4.34
C ARG A 98 5.06 11.11 -3.70
N TYR A 99 5.93 10.10 -3.87
CA TYR A 99 5.70 8.76 -3.30
C TYR A 99 6.02 8.67 -1.82
N PHE A 100 6.97 9.43 -1.30
CA PHE A 100 7.34 9.38 0.12
C PHE A 100 6.26 9.92 1.05
N ILE A 101 5.46 10.88 0.60
CA ILE A 101 4.42 11.52 1.44
C ILE A 101 3.41 10.47 1.97
N HIS A 102 2.95 9.55 1.12
CA HIS A 102 2.00 8.50 1.51
C HIS A 102 2.67 7.15 1.70
N GLY A 103 3.72 6.84 0.96
CA GLY A 103 4.40 5.54 1.02
C GLY A 103 5.12 5.28 2.33
N ILE A 104 5.71 6.30 2.99
CA ILE A 104 6.33 6.11 4.31
C ILE A 104 5.31 5.69 5.38
N PRO A 105 4.15 6.35 5.55
CA PRO A 105 3.12 5.89 6.46
C PRO A 105 2.59 4.48 6.12
N GLU A 106 2.45 4.12 4.85
CA GLU A 106 2.02 2.79 4.44
C GLU A 106 3.02 1.71 4.87
N ILE A 107 4.30 1.90 4.57
CA ILE A 107 5.35 0.98 4.97
C ILE A 107 5.40 0.86 6.49
N ALA A 108 5.28 1.97 7.23
CA ALA A 108 5.23 1.95 8.69
C ALA A 108 4.05 1.12 9.21
N ALA A 109 2.86 1.24 8.61
CA ALA A 109 1.69 0.45 8.97
C ALA A 109 1.91 -1.06 8.73
N TYR A 110 2.56 -1.43 7.61
CA TYR A 110 2.90 -2.83 7.35
C TYR A 110 3.91 -3.38 8.35
N PHE A 111 4.88 -2.58 8.78
CA PHE A 111 5.80 -2.99 9.85
C PHE A 111 5.07 -3.24 11.18
N VAL A 112 4.14 -2.35 11.55
CA VAL A 112 3.35 -2.51 12.78
C VAL A 112 2.48 -3.77 12.71
N ALA A 113 1.80 -4.01 11.58
CA ALA A 113 1.00 -5.22 11.38
C ALA A 113 1.85 -6.50 11.45
N ALA A 114 3.02 -6.45 10.86
CA ALA A 114 3.97 -7.55 10.89
C ALA A 114 4.51 -7.84 12.28
N LEU A 115 4.81 -6.80 13.06
CA LEU A 115 5.21 -6.94 14.47
C LEU A 115 4.09 -7.61 15.27
N ALA A 116 2.84 -7.17 15.10
CA ALA A 116 1.69 -7.79 15.75
C ALA A 116 1.57 -9.28 15.40
N GLY A 117 1.65 -9.65 14.11
CA GLY A 117 1.63 -11.04 13.66
C GLY A 117 2.78 -11.88 14.24
N GLY A 118 3.99 -11.33 14.28
CA GLY A 118 5.16 -11.99 14.85
C GLY A 118 5.03 -12.23 16.36
N ILE A 119 4.50 -11.27 17.11
CA ILE A 119 4.25 -11.40 18.55
C ILE A 119 3.22 -12.50 18.82
N ILE A 120 2.10 -12.54 18.08
CA ILE A 120 1.10 -13.60 18.18
C ILE A 120 1.72 -14.96 17.83
N SER A 121 2.51 -15.02 16.75
CA SER A 121 3.19 -16.25 16.32
C SER A 121 4.06 -16.85 17.44
N ILE A 122 4.87 -16.02 18.09
CA ILE A 122 5.72 -16.46 19.21
C ILE A 122 4.88 -16.95 20.40
N ALA A 123 3.78 -16.26 20.73
CA ALA A 123 2.89 -16.65 21.82
C ALA A 123 2.24 -18.01 21.55
N VAL A 124 1.81 -18.28 20.31
CA VAL A 124 1.24 -19.56 19.87
C VAL A 124 2.29 -20.69 19.95
N ILE A 125 3.52 -20.44 19.47
CA ILE A 125 4.60 -21.45 19.48
C ILE A 125 4.98 -21.85 20.90
N ARG A 126 4.96 -20.91 21.84
CA ARG A 126 5.25 -21.18 23.27
C ARG A 126 4.16 -21.95 23.98
N ARG A 127 3.04 -22.27 23.34
CA ARG A 127 1.88 -22.99 23.87
C ARG A 127 1.28 -22.38 25.16
N ASP A 128 1.38 -21.05 25.30
CA ASP A 128 0.84 -20.34 26.46
C ASP A 128 -0.65 -19.96 26.29
N LEU A 129 -1.38 -20.73 25.48
CA LEU A 129 -2.75 -20.41 25.04
C LEU A 129 -3.79 -20.31 26.16
N GLU A 130 -3.52 -20.97 27.30
CA GLU A 130 -4.42 -20.98 28.48
C GLU A 130 -4.03 -19.95 29.54
N SER A 131 -2.94 -19.20 29.32
CA SER A 131 -2.46 -18.23 30.30
C SER A 131 -3.15 -16.85 30.12
N GLU A 132 -3.37 -16.15 31.24
CA GLU A 132 -3.83 -14.74 31.21
C GLU A 132 -2.90 -13.87 30.35
N LYS A 133 -1.60 -14.16 30.37
CA LYS A 133 -0.58 -13.46 29.59
C LYS A 133 -0.77 -13.60 28.08
N PHE A 134 -1.30 -14.73 27.60
CA PHE A 134 -1.62 -14.89 26.19
C PHE A 134 -2.73 -13.92 25.75
N TRP A 135 -3.74 -13.74 26.57
CA TRP A 135 -4.84 -12.81 26.30
C TRP A 135 -4.39 -11.36 26.33
N GLU A 136 -3.47 -10.96 27.21
CA GLU A 136 -2.84 -9.65 27.21
C GLU A 136 -2.07 -9.41 25.90
N ILE A 137 -1.24 -10.37 25.48
CA ILE A 137 -0.48 -10.30 24.22
C ILE A 137 -1.41 -10.19 23.02
N LEU A 138 -2.49 -10.95 22.99
CA LEU A 138 -3.47 -10.90 21.91
C LEU A 138 -4.15 -9.53 21.84
N HIS A 139 -4.54 -8.97 22.98
CA HIS A 139 -5.15 -7.66 23.08
C HIS A 139 -4.18 -6.54 22.59
N ASP A 140 -2.93 -6.58 23.03
CA ASP A 140 -1.91 -5.62 22.61
C ASP A 140 -1.63 -5.72 21.10
N SER A 141 -1.57 -6.94 20.58
CA SER A 141 -1.41 -7.18 19.14
C SER A 141 -2.60 -6.67 18.32
N LEU A 142 -3.83 -6.83 18.85
CA LEU A 142 -5.03 -6.27 18.21
C LEU A 142 -4.98 -4.74 18.17
N ASN A 143 -4.55 -4.09 19.24
CA ASN A 143 -4.35 -2.65 19.28
C ASN A 143 -3.34 -2.19 18.22
N LEU A 144 -2.23 -2.91 18.04
CA LEU A 144 -1.26 -2.62 16.98
C LEU A 144 -1.88 -2.75 15.59
N ILE A 145 -2.71 -3.77 15.35
CA ILE A 145 -3.41 -3.94 14.07
C ILE A 145 -4.37 -2.77 13.81
N ILE A 146 -5.12 -2.35 14.83
CA ILE A 146 -6.03 -1.19 14.72
C ILE A 146 -5.24 0.08 14.37
N ILE A 147 -4.11 0.32 15.05
CA ILE A 147 -3.23 1.44 14.75
C ILE A 147 -2.73 1.38 13.31
N ALA A 148 -2.30 0.21 12.83
CA ALA A 148 -1.85 0.02 11.46
C ALA A 148 -2.96 0.35 10.44
N VAL A 149 -4.20 -0.08 10.68
CA VAL A 149 -5.37 0.24 9.82
C VAL A 149 -5.65 1.74 9.79
N VAL A 150 -5.60 2.42 10.95
CA VAL A 150 -5.79 3.88 11.02
C VAL A 150 -4.69 4.61 10.26
N VAL A 151 -3.42 4.19 10.40
CA VAL A 151 -2.30 4.79 9.66
C VAL A 151 -2.47 4.59 8.15
N LEU A 152 -2.91 3.40 7.69
CA LEU A 152 -3.20 3.15 6.28
C LEU A 152 -4.33 4.04 5.75
N PHE A 153 -5.37 4.24 6.53
CA PHE A 153 -6.45 5.15 6.14
C PHE A 153 -5.94 6.59 5.96
N LEU A 154 -5.12 7.06 6.90
CA LEU A 154 -4.50 8.39 6.81
C LEU A 154 -3.56 8.48 5.61
N ALA A 155 -2.77 7.46 5.30
CA ALA A 155 -1.90 7.41 4.13
C ALA A 155 -2.71 7.49 2.83
N ALA A 156 -3.78 6.71 2.69
CA ALA A 156 -4.68 6.76 1.55
C ALA A 156 -5.35 8.14 1.39
N PHE A 157 -5.74 8.75 2.51
CA PHE A 157 -6.29 10.12 2.52
C PHE A 157 -5.24 11.13 2.03
N MET A 158 -3.99 11.03 2.51
CA MET A 158 -2.90 11.88 2.06
C MET A 158 -2.64 11.72 0.56
N GLU A 159 -2.67 10.50 0.04
CA GLU A 159 -2.47 10.23 -1.38
C GLU A 159 -3.55 10.90 -2.25
N VAL A 160 -4.82 10.79 -1.86
CA VAL A 160 -5.95 11.31 -2.66
C VAL A 160 -6.09 12.82 -2.56
N PHE A 161 -5.89 13.41 -1.38
CA PHE A 161 -6.21 14.81 -1.12
C PHE A 161 -4.98 15.73 -0.98
N LEU A 162 -3.90 15.26 -0.32
CA LEU A 162 -2.71 16.10 -0.12
C LEU A 162 -1.77 16.04 -1.32
N THR A 163 -1.49 14.86 -1.84
CA THR A 163 -0.52 14.69 -2.94
C THR A 163 -0.87 15.55 -4.17
N PRO A 164 -2.13 15.65 -4.62
CA PRO A 164 -2.48 16.52 -5.75
C PRO A 164 -2.28 18.02 -5.47
N LEU A 165 -2.37 18.45 -4.21
CA LEU A 165 -2.18 19.86 -3.84
C LEU A 165 -0.73 20.33 -4.00
N PHE A 166 0.22 19.43 -3.82
CA PHE A 166 1.65 19.75 -3.88
C PHE A 166 2.28 19.47 -5.24
N PHE A 167 1.64 18.64 -6.09
CA PHE A 167 2.24 18.12 -7.32
C PHE A 167 1.34 18.28 -8.56
N ASN A 168 0.39 19.20 -8.53
CA ASN A 168 -0.38 19.62 -9.71
C ASN A 168 0.35 20.69 -10.50
#